data_0b26cc6e7ae3443f71e412c002cb11e0
#
_entry.id   0b26cc6e7ae3443f71e412c002cb11e0
#
_cell.length_a   1.000
_cell.length_b   1.000
_cell.length_c   1.000
_cell.angle_alpha   90.00
_cell.angle_beta   90.00
_cell.angle_gamma   90.00
#
_symmetry.space_group_name_H-M   'P 1'
#
loop_
_entity.id
_entity.type
_entity.pdbx_description
1 polymer ?
#
loop_
_entity_poly.entity_id
_entity_poly.type
_entity_poly.pdbx_seq_one_letter_code
_entity_poly.pdbx_strand_id
1 'polypeptide(L)'
;MGKEPDNINMKKAITDPEILSTIAKLITKSISEDNIDKVAGPALGAVPIATAVSLESEIPLLMIRKEKKGYGTSKLIEGELNEGDDVIVVEDVTTTGGSLLKAIKAIQDNGGSVKRAFVVVDRQEGAIEAFDSEGVKLEPLITVDEFF
;
A
#
# COMPACT_ATOMS: atom_id res chain seq x y z
N MET A 1 16.70 24.46 -8.33
CA MET A 1 16.56 23.70 -8.82
C MET A 1 15.88 22.67 -8.47
N GLY A 2 15.10 22.37 -8.85
CA GLY A 2 14.14 21.52 -8.47
C GLY A 2 14.52 20.13 -8.45
N LYS A 3 14.71 19.66 -7.29
CA LYS A 3 14.83 18.27 -7.15
C LYS A 3 13.49 17.66 -7.27
N GLU A 4 13.44 16.52 -7.88
CA GLU A 4 12.24 15.73 -7.92
C GLU A 4 11.93 15.24 -6.51
N PRO A 5 10.73 15.40 -6.01
CA PRO A 5 10.39 14.93 -4.68
C PRO A 5 10.71 13.46 -4.46
N ASP A 6 10.46 12.64 -5.46
CA ASP A 6 10.71 11.22 -5.34
C ASP A 6 12.18 10.87 -5.29
N ASN A 7 13.04 11.68 -5.88
CA ASN A 7 14.45 11.43 -5.80
C ASN A 7 15.02 11.68 -4.44
N ILE A 8 14.40 12.56 -3.70
CA ILE A 8 14.97 12.98 -2.50
C ILE A 8 14.71 12.02 -1.43
N ASN A 9 13.56 11.44 -1.44
CA ASN A 9 13.12 11.07 -0.17
C ASN A 9 12.55 9.76 0.10
N MET A 10 12.09 9.04 -0.85
CA MET A 10 11.35 7.84 -0.48
C MET A 10 12.22 6.76 0.14
N LYS A 11 13.40 6.51 -0.42
CA LYS A 11 14.28 5.51 0.19
C LYS A 11 14.72 5.91 1.57
N LYS A 12 14.96 7.19 1.76
CA LYS A 12 15.32 7.71 3.06
C LYS A 12 14.15 7.66 4.03
N ALA A 13 12.98 8.02 3.54
CA ALA A 13 11.79 8.05 4.36
C ALA A 13 11.39 6.66 4.84
N ILE A 14 11.37 5.69 3.95
CA ILE A 14 10.94 4.35 4.30
C ILE A 14 11.98 3.56 5.09
N THR A 15 13.16 4.13 5.29
CA THR A 15 14.18 3.50 6.14
C THR A 15 14.40 4.27 7.44
N ASP A 16 13.71 5.38 7.62
CA ASP A 16 13.83 6.18 8.83
C ASP A 16 12.76 5.75 9.85
N PRO A 17 13.16 5.32 11.04
CA PRO A 17 12.18 4.78 11.98
C PRO A 17 11.13 5.78 12.45
N GLU A 18 11.51 7.05 12.57
CA GLU A 18 10.57 8.06 13.00
C GLU A 18 9.52 8.33 11.94
N ILE A 19 9.94 8.38 10.68
CA ILE A 19 9.02 8.59 9.56
C ILE A 19 8.12 7.39 9.39
N LEU A 20 8.68 6.18 9.44
CA LEU A 20 7.87 4.96 9.36
C LEU A 20 6.84 4.90 10.47
N SER A 21 7.24 5.25 11.67
CA SER A 21 6.32 5.25 12.81
C SER A 21 5.19 6.25 12.63
N THR A 22 5.52 7.44 12.12
CA THR A 22 4.53 8.48 11.88
C THR A 22 3.52 8.04 10.82
N ILE A 23 4.01 7.48 9.72
CA ILE A 23 3.15 6.97 8.65
C ILE A 23 2.22 5.89 9.20
N ALA A 24 2.78 4.96 9.97
CA ALA A 24 2.01 3.86 10.52
C ALA A 24 0.90 4.37 11.45
N LYS A 25 1.21 5.36 12.26
CA LYS A 25 0.22 5.93 13.18
C LYS A 25 -0.89 6.66 12.44
N LEU A 26 -0.54 7.39 11.39
CA LEU A 26 -1.53 8.08 10.57
C LEU A 26 -2.50 7.09 9.91
N ILE A 27 -1.97 6.05 9.31
CA ILE A 27 -2.80 5.06 8.65
C ILE A 27 -3.65 4.30 9.67
N THR A 28 -3.04 3.87 10.77
CA THR A 28 -3.76 3.14 11.80
C THR A 28 -4.91 3.96 12.36
N LYS A 29 -4.69 5.24 12.58
CA LYS A 29 -5.74 6.12 13.06
C LYS A 29 -6.87 6.24 12.03
N SER A 30 -6.50 6.35 10.76
CA SER A 30 -7.48 6.50 9.69
C SER A 30 -8.41 5.29 9.57
N ILE A 31 -7.93 4.10 9.88
CA ILE A 31 -8.73 2.88 9.77
C ILE A 31 -9.28 2.39 11.10
N SER A 32 -9.16 3.20 12.15
CA SER A 32 -9.49 2.75 13.51
C SER A 32 -10.95 2.32 13.69
N GLU A 33 -11.85 2.82 12.84
CA GLU A 33 -13.25 2.46 12.93
C GLU A 33 -13.67 1.45 11.87
N ASP A 34 -12.72 1.01 11.06
CA ASP A 34 -12.99 -0.01 10.04
C ASP A 34 -12.63 -1.38 10.60
N ASN A 35 -13.30 -2.40 10.11
CA ASN A 35 -12.98 -3.77 10.49
C ASN A 35 -12.01 -4.34 9.46
N ILE A 36 -10.74 -3.98 9.58
CA ILE A 36 -9.72 -4.42 8.63
C ILE A 36 -9.09 -5.72 9.14
N ASP A 37 -9.02 -6.71 8.26
CA ASP A 37 -8.49 -8.02 8.60
C ASP A 37 -7.01 -8.17 8.25
N LYS A 38 -6.54 -7.49 7.22
CA LYS A 38 -5.16 -7.61 6.76
C LYS A 38 -4.62 -6.28 6.23
N VAL A 39 -3.31 -6.11 6.36
CA VAL A 39 -2.58 -4.99 5.77
C VAL A 39 -1.65 -5.55 4.72
N ALA A 40 -1.76 -5.09 3.49
CA ALA A 40 -0.97 -5.62 2.39
C ALA A 40 -0.03 -4.56 1.82
N GLY A 41 1.17 -5.00 1.44
CA GLY A 41 2.13 -4.14 0.77
C GLY A 41 2.78 -4.83 -0.40
N PRO A 42 2.77 -4.20 -1.59
CA PRO A 42 3.49 -4.74 -2.74
C PRO A 42 5.00 -4.70 -2.53
N ALA A 43 5.67 -5.76 -2.90
CA ALA A 43 7.12 -5.81 -2.82
C ALA A 43 7.71 -4.86 -3.86
N LEU A 44 8.81 -4.23 -3.58
CA LEU A 44 9.57 -4.26 -2.34
C LEU A 44 9.31 -3.02 -1.47
N GLY A 45 9.16 -1.85 -2.08
CA GLY A 45 9.17 -0.55 -1.40
C GLY A 45 8.07 -0.37 -0.37
N ALA A 46 6.95 -1.01 -0.58
CA ALA A 46 5.82 -0.85 0.35
C ALA A 46 5.91 -1.78 1.55
N VAL A 47 6.77 -2.79 1.51
CA VAL A 47 6.84 -3.77 2.60
C VAL A 47 7.22 -3.14 3.94
N PRO A 48 8.22 -2.24 4.02
CA PRO A 48 8.49 -1.58 5.30
C PRO A 48 7.29 -0.82 5.85
N ILE A 49 6.56 -0.14 4.98
CA ILE A 49 5.40 0.65 5.39
C ILE A 49 4.30 -0.29 5.91
N ALA A 50 4.00 -1.34 5.15
CA ALA A 50 2.98 -2.30 5.54
C ALA A 50 3.35 -2.99 6.86
N THR A 51 4.63 -3.30 7.04
CA THR A 51 5.10 -3.92 8.28
C THR A 51 4.90 -2.97 9.46
N ALA A 52 5.24 -1.70 9.28
CA ALA A 52 5.06 -0.72 10.35
C ALA A 52 3.59 -0.56 10.71
N VAL A 53 2.71 -0.53 9.71
CA VAL A 53 1.26 -0.44 9.96
C VAL A 53 0.76 -1.70 10.66
N SER A 54 1.24 -2.86 10.25
CA SER A 54 0.86 -4.12 10.87
C SER A 54 1.22 -4.14 12.36
N LEU A 55 2.41 -3.68 12.69
CA LEU A 55 2.86 -3.63 14.08
C LEU A 55 2.06 -2.62 14.89
N GLU A 56 1.81 -1.45 14.33
CA GLU A 56 1.10 -0.40 15.04
C GLU A 56 -0.38 -0.76 15.24
N SER A 57 -1.00 -1.35 14.24
CA SER A 57 -2.43 -1.66 14.27
C SER A 57 -2.73 -3.03 14.85
N GLU A 58 -1.72 -3.89 14.96
CA GLU A 58 -1.87 -5.29 15.36
C GLU A 58 -2.74 -6.09 14.37
N ILE A 59 -2.70 -5.68 13.11
CA ILE A 59 -3.40 -6.37 12.02
C ILE A 59 -2.38 -7.18 11.23
N PRO A 60 -2.66 -8.44 10.91
CA PRO A 60 -1.69 -9.29 10.18
C PRO A 60 -1.30 -8.75 8.82
N LEU A 61 -0.08 -9.05 8.43
CA LEU A 61 0.56 -8.54 7.23
C LEU A 61 0.44 -9.51 6.06
N LEU A 62 0.22 -8.94 4.87
CA LEU A 62 0.36 -9.67 3.61
C LEU A 62 1.42 -8.97 2.78
N MET A 63 2.25 -9.75 2.10
CA MET A 63 3.20 -9.19 1.15
C MET A 63 2.82 -9.67 -0.24
N ILE A 64 2.77 -8.75 -1.19
CA ILE A 64 2.36 -9.08 -2.56
C ILE A 64 3.59 -9.05 -3.43
N ARG A 65 3.94 -10.20 -4.02
CA ARG A 65 5.09 -10.30 -4.90
C ARG A 65 4.80 -9.65 -6.24
N LYS A 66 5.83 -9.20 -6.91
CA LYS A 66 5.67 -8.67 -8.26
C LYS A 66 5.39 -9.79 -9.25
N GLU A 67 6.01 -10.95 -9.03
CA GLU A 67 5.88 -12.10 -9.91
C GLU A 67 5.70 -13.34 -9.09
N LYS A 68 5.01 -14.32 -9.67
CA LYS A 68 4.89 -15.62 -9.05
C LYS A 68 6.27 -16.27 -8.98
N LYS A 69 6.49 -17.05 -7.94
CA LYS A 69 7.66 -17.91 -7.90
C LYS A 69 7.56 -18.89 -9.04
N GLY A 70 8.70 -19.37 -9.52
CA GLY A 70 8.77 -20.16 -10.74
C GLY A 70 8.25 -21.57 -10.69
N TYR A 71 7.58 -22.02 -9.63
CA TYR A 71 7.15 -23.40 -9.55
C TYR A 71 5.71 -23.56 -9.13
N GLY A 72 5.00 -24.36 -9.84
CA GLY A 72 3.75 -24.99 -9.48
C GLY A 72 2.72 -24.11 -8.77
N THR A 73 2.53 -24.33 -7.50
CA THR A 73 1.49 -23.65 -6.72
C THR A 73 1.89 -22.29 -6.20
N SER A 74 2.93 -21.69 -6.74
CA SER A 74 3.43 -20.41 -6.28
C SER A 74 2.36 -19.32 -6.38
N LYS A 75 2.22 -18.57 -5.32
CA LYS A 75 1.23 -17.49 -5.25
C LYS A 75 1.94 -16.14 -5.23
N LEU A 76 1.23 -15.12 -5.66
CA LEU A 76 1.73 -13.76 -5.54
C LEU A 76 1.70 -13.30 -4.09
N ILE A 77 0.86 -13.87 -3.26
CA ILE A 77 0.62 -13.40 -1.89
C ILE A 77 1.38 -14.23 -0.88
N GLU A 78 2.15 -13.56 -0.02
CA GLU A 78 2.78 -14.17 1.14
C GLU A 78 1.99 -13.76 2.37
N GLY A 79 1.67 -14.71 3.22
CA GLY A 79 0.83 -14.51 4.37
C GLY A 79 -0.50 -15.20 4.19
N GLU A 80 -1.37 -15.09 5.20
CA GLU A 80 -2.64 -15.79 5.18
C GLU A 80 -3.78 -14.87 4.78
N LEU A 81 -4.34 -15.10 3.62
CA LEU A 81 -5.53 -14.38 3.19
C LEU A 81 -6.71 -15.33 3.22
N ASN A 82 -7.75 -14.95 3.94
CA ASN A 82 -8.94 -15.76 4.06
C ASN A 82 -10.07 -15.18 3.21
N GLU A 83 -10.96 -16.05 2.77
CA GLU A 83 -12.11 -15.63 1.99
C GLU A 83 -12.92 -14.59 2.76
N GLY A 84 -13.21 -13.47 2.11
CA GLY A 84 -13.98 -12.39 2.73
C GLY A 84 -13.17 -11.40 3.56
N ASP A 85 -11.85 -11.60 3.67
CA ASP A 85 -11.03 -10.64 4.43
C ASP A 85 -11.10 -9.25 3.82
N ASP A 86 -11.20 -8.26 4.69
CA ASP A 86 -11.15 -6.86 4.32
C ASP A 86 -9.70 -6.41 4.42
N VAL A 87 -9.12 -6.00 3.31
CA VAL A 87 -7.69 -5.72 3.22
C VAL A 87 -7.47 -4.26 2.84
N ILE A 88 -6.60 -3.58 3.57
CA ILE A 88 -6.08 -2.30 3.08
C ILE A 88 -4.75 -2.55 2.40
N VAL A 89 -4.45 -1.78 1.37
CA VAL A 89 -3.18 -1.89 0.65
C VAL A 89 -2.44 -0.57 0.82
N VAL A 90 -1.15 -0.66 1.11
CA VAL A 90 -0.33 0.54 1.26
C VAL A 90 0.78 0.51 0.23
N GLU A 91 1.21 1.70 -0.21
CA GLU A 91 2.27 1.84 -1.21
C GLU A 91 3.13 3.04 -0.86
N ASP A 92 4.38 3.04 -1.29
CA ASP A 92 5.25 4.18 -1.05
C ASP A 92 4.95 5.32 -2.03
N VAL A 93 5.04 5.07 -3.31
CA VAL A 93 4.81 6.09 -4.35
C VAL A 93 3.94 5.49 -5.44
N THR A 94 2.99 6.27 -5.95
CA THR A 94 2.22 5.85 -7.12
C THR A 94 2.21 6.95 -8.16
N THR A 95 2.19 6.55 -9.42
CA THR A 95 2.01 7.46 -10.55
C THR A 95 0.63 7.25 -11.13
N THR A 96 0.48 6.26 -12.01
CA THR A 96 -0.81 5.94 -12.61
C THR A 96 -1.61 4.93 -11.80
N GLY A 97 -0.96 4.24 -10.86
CA GLY A 97 -1.62 3.25 -10.02
C GLY A 97 -1.58 1.83 -10.55
N GLY A 98 -0.93 1.60 -11.70
CA GLY A 98 -0.95 0.28 -12.32
C GLY A 98 -0.41 -0.84 -11.45
N SER A 99 0.72 -0.60 -10.83
CA SER A 99 1.35 -1.59 -9.96
C SER A 99 0.48 -1.92 -8.75
N LEU A 100 -0.09 -0.88 -8.16
CA LEU A 100 -0.94 -1.03 -6.98
C LEU A 100 -2.26 -1.73 -7.34
N LEU A 101 -2.84 -1.40 -8.50
CA LEU A 101 -4.04 -2.07 -8.97
C LEU A 101 -3.79 -3.55 -9.22
N LYS A 102 -2.61 -3.90 -9.71
CA LYS A 102 -2.26 -5.31 -9.90
C LYS A 102 -2.24 -6.06 -8.58
N ALA A 103 -1.70 -5.43 -7.54
CA ALA A 103 -1.69 -6.03 -6.21
C ALA A 103 -3.10 -6.20 -5.67
N ILE A 104 -3.96 -5.21 -5.87
CA ILE A 104 -5.35 -5.27 -5.45
C ILE A 104 -6.07 -6.42 -6.16
N LYS A 105 -5.83 -6.57 -7.45
CA LYS A 105 -6.43 -7.66 -8.20
C LYS A 105 -6.00 -9.02 -7.68
N ALA A 106 -4.73 -9.16 -7.31
CA ALA A 106 -4.25 -10.42 -6.74
C ALA A 106 -4.99 -10.77 -5.45
N ILE A 107 -5.26 -9.76 -4.63
CA ILE A 107 -6.00 -9.96 -3.39
C ILE A 107 -7.44 -10.37 -3.71
N GLN A 108 -8.08 -9.67 -4.63
CA GLN A 108 -9.46 -9.96 -5.00
C GLN A 108 -9.61 -11.34 -5.62
N ASP A 109 -8.67 -11.73 -6.47
CA ASP A 109 -8.68 -13.03 -7.11
C ASP A 109 -8.52 -14.17 -6.10
N ASN A 110 -8.01 -13.87 -4.93
CA ASN A 110 -7.82 -14.85 -3.86
C ASN A 110 -8.84 -14.69 -2.72
N GLY A 111 -9.93 -14.00 -2.98
CA GLY A 111 -11.07 -13.94 -2.06
C GLY A 111 -11.11 -12.75 -1.12
N GLY A 112 -10.14 -11.86 -1.21
CA GLY A 112 -10.13 -10.67 -0.37
C GLY A 112 -10.93 -9.54 -0.96
N SER A 113 -11.25 -8.56 -0.13
CA SER A 113 -11.96 -7.35 -0.53
C SER A 113 -11.07 -6.16 -0.22
N VAL A 114 -10.95 -5.23 -1.16
CA VAL A 114 -10.15 -4.02 -0.95
C VAL A 114 -11.02 -2.81 -1.23
N LYS A 115 -11.26 -2.00 -0.21
CA LYS A 115 -12.05 -0.78 -0.34
C LYS A 115 -11.21 0.47 -0.21
N ARG A 116 -10.07 0.37 0.48
CA ARG A 116 -9.20 1.51 0.73
C ARG A 116 -7.76 1.15 0.46
N ALA A 117 -7.05 2.08 -0.12
CA ALA A 117 -5.61 1.96 -0.33
C ALA A 117 -4.95 3.27 0.08
N PHE A 118 -3.75 3.18 0.62
CA PHE A 118 -3.00 4.35 1.08
C PHE A 118 -1.69 4.43 0.33
N VAL A 119 -1.29 5.63 -0.04
CA VAL A 119 0.00 5.84 -0.67
C VAL A 119 0.67 7.01 0.05
N VAL A 120 1.96 6.88 0.31
CA VAL A 120 2.67 7.97 0.98
C VAL A 120 2.75 9.17 0.04
N VAL A 121 3.16 8.95 -1.20
CA VAL A 121 3.25 10.03 -2.18
C VAL A 121 2.47 9.65 -3.45
N ASP A 122 1.54 10.51 -3.83
CA ASP A 122 0.85 10.40 -5.12
C ASP A 122 1.43 11.45 -6.05
N ARG A 123 1.98 11.00 -7.17
CA ARG A 123 2.57 11.90 -8.17
C ARG A 123 1.53 12.55 -9.08
N GLN A 124 0.27 12.30 -8.82
CA GLN A 124 -0.86 12.94 -9.51
C GLN A 124 -0.88 12.69 -11.02
N GLU A 125 -0.66 11.44 -11.40
CA GLU A 125 -0.71 11.02 -12.80
C GLU A 125 -1.90 10.12 -13.10
N GLY A 126 -3.00 10.32 -12.36
CA GLY A 126 -4.26 9.65 -12.64
C GLY A 126 -4.61 8.46 -11.76
N ALA A 127 -3.82 8.18 -10.71
CA ALA A 127 -4.08 7.02 -9.86
C ALA A 127 -5.42 7.10 -9.14
N ILE A 128 -5.74 8.26 -8.58
CA ILE A 128 -6.99 8.41 -7.82
C ILE A 128 -8.19 8.09 -8.70
N GLU A 129 -8.20 8.65 -9.91
CA GLU A 129 -9.30 8.41 -10.85
C GLU A 129 -9.38 6.94 -11.26
N ALA A 130 -8.22 6.32 -11.49
CA ALA A 130 -8.19 4.91 -11.87
C ALA A 130 -8.75 4.03 -10.75
N PHE A 131 -8.42 4.36 -9.50
CA PHE A 131 -8.90 3.59 -8.36
C PHE A 131 -10.39 3.80 -8.12
N ASP A 132 -10.85 5.04 -8.30
CA ASP A 132 -12.29 5.33 -8.17
C ASP A 132 -13.11 4.46 -9.11
N SER A 133 -12.63 4.28 -10.35
CA SER A 133 -13.34 3.46 -11.32
C SER A 133 -13.38 1.98 -10.93
N GLU A 134 -12.47 1.55 -10.06
CA GLU A 134 -12.43 0.18 -9.56
C GLU A 134 -13.11 0.03 -8.19
N GLY A 135 -13.70 1.09 -7.68
CA GLY A 135 -14.38 1.04 -6.39
C GLY A 135 -13.45 1.08 -5.19
N VAL A 136 -12.22 1.55 -5.37
CA VAL A 136 -11.25 1.63 -4.29
C VAL A 136 -10.92 3.08 -4.02
N LYS A 137 -11.00 3.48 -2.75
CA LYS A 137 -10.62 4.83 -2.36
C LYS A 137 -9.11 4.87 -2.13
N LEU A 138 -8.40 5.62 -2.97
CA LEU A 138 -6.97 5.83 -2.82
C LEU A 138 -6.74 7.11 -2.03
N GLU A 139 -6.01 6.99 -0.92
CA GLU A 139 -5.81 8.10 0.01
C GLU A 139 -4.33 8.44 0.11
N PRO A 140 -3.87 9.50 -0.55
CA PRO A 140 -2.47 9.91 -0.42
C PRO A 140 -2.25 10.62 0.90
N LEU A 141 -1.12 10.34 1.53
CA LEU A 141 -0.73 11.07 2.73
C LEU A 141 -0.10 12.41 2.34
N ILE A 142 0.64 12.40 1.24
CA ILE A 142 1.29 13.59 0.70
C ILE A 142 1.12 13.57 -0.82
N THR A 143 0.76 14.72 -1.40
CA THR A 143 0.74 14.83 -2.85
C THR A 143 1.99 15.54 -3.33
N VAL A 144 2.30 15.41 -4.61
CA VAL A 144 3.47 16.08 -5.20
C VAL A 144 3.43 17.58 -4.95
N ASP A 145 2.25 18.17 -5.05
CA ASP A 145 2.10 19.61 -4.84
C ASP A 145 2.55 20.07 -3.45
N GLU A 146 2.47 19.19 -2.48
CA GLU A 146 2.82 19.55 -1.11
C GLU A 146 4.32 19.61 -0.87
N PHE A 147 5.10 19.13 -1.83
CA PHE A 147 6.56 19.20 -1.72
C PHE A 147 7.11 20.53 -2.23
N PHE A 148 6.35 21.30 -2.96
CA PHE A 148 6.88 22.53 -3.57
C PHE A 148 6.21 23.79 -3.04
#